data_d3cd1565f901b575f2fe549beda787a5
#
_entry.id   d3cd1565f901b575f2fe549beda787a5
#
_cell.length_a   1.000
_cell.length_b   1.000
_cell.length_c   1.000
_cell.angle_alpha   90.00
_cell.angle_beta   90.00
_cell.angle_gamma   90.00
#
_symmetry.space_group_name_H-M   'P 1'
#
loop_
_entity.id
_entity.type
_entity.pdbx_description
1 polymer ?
#
loop_
_entity_poly.entity_id
_entity_poly.type
_entity_poly.pdbx_seq_one_letter_code
_entity_poly.pdbx_strand_id
1 'polypeptide(L)'
;MITKIQFKGYEGEMVPSEVTGAERLRYNREAPFTKEVDYYNNFVATGKVEIPKAYILPQAWWEVRELLELNGVEMTAFEKDTVIAAQVYRIEDFKTSSSAYEGHYLHSDTRVSASMKKVIIRKGDLLISTDQPAIRYLLETLEPEAVDSFFNWNFFDSILQQKEHFSPYVFEDVALRLLEENPDLEDAFEARKDSLPEFRSSWYAQLDWIHKNSRHYEPTHMRYPVFRLPR
;
A
#
# COMPACT_ATOMS: atom_id res chain seq x y z
N MET A 1 10.66 3.81 -28.95
CA MET A 1 10.58 3.78 -30.44
C MET A 1 9.20 3.26 -30.78
N ILE A 2 8.43 3.95 -31.61
CA ILE A 2 7.12 3.48 -32.08
C ILE A 2 7.39 2.61 -33.30
N THR A 3 6.87 1.39 -33.30
CA THR A 3 6.88 0.53 -34.48
C THR A 3 5.53 0.60 -35.18
N LYS A 4 5.48 0.25 -36.46
CA LYS A 4 4.24 0.19 -37.21
C LYS A 4 3.90 -1.26 -37.53
N ILE A 5 2.62 -1.60 -37.47
CA ILE A 5 2.12 -2.92 -37.80
C ILE A 5 0.91 -2.82 -38.72
N GLN A 6 0.69 -3.86 -39.54
CA GLN A 6 -0.51 -4.01 -40.34
C GLN A 6 -1.63 -4.57 -39.43
N PHE A 7 -2.60 -3.73 -39.10
CA PHE A 7 -3.78 -4.11 -38.33
C PHE A 7 -4.92 -4.47 -39.28
N LYS A 8 -5.48 -5.66 -39.07
CA LYS A 8 -6.65 -6.16 -39.83
C LYS A 8 -7.88 -6.06 -38.95
N GLY A 9 -8.96 -5.50 -39.52
CA GLY A 9 -10.21 -5.31 -38.78
C GLY A 9 -11.39 -5.22 -39.75
N TYR A 10 -12.53 -4.85 -39.20
CA TYR A 10 -13.77 -4.57 -39.91
C TYR A 10 -14.23 -3.15 -39.59
N GLU A 11 -14.79 -2.45 -40.59
CA GLU A 11 -15.33 -1.09 -40.35
C GLU A 11 -16.44 -1.15 -39.29
N GLY A 12 -16.39 -0.20 -38.37
CA GLY A 12 -17.41 -0.04 -37.33
C GLY A 12 -18.49 0.95 -37.81
N GLU A 13 -19.74 0.60 -37.57
CA GLU A 13 -20.89 1.47 -37.83
C GLU A 13 -21.80 1.53 -36.63
N MET A 14 -22.42 2.69 -36.40
CA MET A 14 -23.46 2.83 -35.38
C MET A 14 -24.80 2.44 -35.98
N VAL A 15 -25.49 1.49 -35.36
CA VAL A 15 -26.80 1.02 -35.79
C VAL A 15 -27.80 1.01 -34.63
N PRO A 16 -29.09 1.21 -34.88
CA PRO A 16 -30.10 1.09 -33.84
C PRO A 16 -30.13 -0.34 -33.25
N SER A 17 -30.23 -0.43 -31.95
CA SER A 17 -30.44 -1.70 -31.22
C SER A 17 -31.89 -2.06 -31.22
N GLU A 18 -32.25 -3.24 -31.73
CA GLU A 18 -33.61 -3.77 -31.66
C GLU A 18 -34.03 -4.14 -30.22
N VAL A 19 -33.06 -4.29 -29.31
CA VAL A 19 -33.31 -4.65 -27.90
C VAL A 19 -33.52 -3.41 -27.02
N THR A 20 -32.66 -2.40 -27.17
CA THR A 20 -32.63 -1.23 -26.24
C THR A 20 -33.20 0.03 -26.87
N GLY A 21 -33.34 0.08 -28.18
CA GLY A 21 -33.68 1.29 -28.95
C GLY A 21 -32.55 2.32 -29.02
N ALA A 22 -31.44 2.11 -28.35
CA ALA A 22 -30.26 2.99 -28.39
C ALA A 22 -29.32 2.58 -29.56
N GLU A 23 -28.46 3.51 -29.95
CA GLU A 23 -27.39 3.19 -30.92
C GLU A 23 -26.36 2.25 -30.30
N ARG A 24 -25.93 1.25 -31.08
CA ARG A 24 -24.85 0.32 -30.74
C ARG A 24 -23.82 0.23 -31.83
N LEU A 25 -22.57 0.01 -31.46
CA LEU A 25 -21.51 -0.32 -32.40
C LEU A 25 -21.72 -1.71 -33.00
N ARG A 26 -21.65 -1.80 -34.33
CA ARG A 26 -21.60 -3.05 -35.07
C ARG A 26 -20.39 -3.05 -36.00
N TYR A 27 -19.61 -4.13 -35.98
CA TYR A 27 -18.55 -4.33 -36.94
C TYR A 27 -19.11 -5.00 -38.19
N ASN A 28 -18.98 -4.31 -39.35
CA ASN A 28 -19.49 -4.79 -40.63
C ASN A 28 -18.51 -5.81 -41.24
N ARG A 29 -18.85 -7.08 -41.19
CA ARG A 29 -18.01 -8.17 -41.70
C ARG A 29 -17.83 -8.14 -43.20
N GLU A 30 -18.69 -7.44 -43.96
CA GLU A 30 -18.60 -7.26 -45.41
C GLU A 30 -17.62 -6.12 -45.78
N ALA A 31 -17.13 -5.37 -44.80
CA ALA A 31 -16.19 -4.28 -44.99
C ALA A 31 -14.88 -4.52 -44.23
N PRO A 32 -14.08 -5.54 -44.60
CA PRO A 32 -12.76 -5.77 -43.98
C PRO A 32 -11.76 -4.69 -44.45
N PHE A 33 -10.85 -4.33 -43.54
CA PHE A 33 -9.76 -3.43 -43.86
C PHE A 33 -8.41 -3.94 -43.36
N THR A 34 -7.33 -3.41 -43.97
CA THR A 34 -5.98 -3.52 -43.47
C THR A 34 -5.38 -2.12 -43.43
N LYS A 35 -5.03 -1.66 -42.25
CA LYS A 35 -4.46 -0.31 -42.03
C LYS A 35 -3.13 -0.42 -41.31
N GLU A 36 -2.16 0.41 -41.68
CA GLU A 36 -0.95 0.59 -40.88
C GLU A 36 -1.27 1.42 -39.63
N VAL A 37 -0.96 0.90 -38.45
CA VAL A 37 -1.18 1.58 -37.18
C VAL A 37 0.09 1.63 -36.38
N ASP A 38 0.21 2.65 -35.53
CA ASP A 38 1.30 2.75 -34.56
C ASP A 38 1.16 1.68 -33.50
N TYR A 39 2.24 0.96 -33.24
CA TYR A 39 2.32 -0.07 -32.21
C TYR A 39 3.24 0.39 -31.08
N TYR A 40 2.65 0.68 -29.94
CA TYR A 40 3.33 1.14 -28.73
C TYR A 40 3.76 -0.08 -27.91
N ASN A 41 4.95 -0.59 -28.15
CA ASN A 41 5.49 -1.80 -27.51
C ASN A 41 6.68 -1.52 -26.58
N ASN A 42 6.95 -0.25 -26.29
CA ASN A 42 7.99 0.14 -25.35
C ASN A 42 7.36 0.57 -24.04
N PHE A 43 7.85 0.00 -22.95
CA PHE A 43 7.42 0.32 -21.61
C PHE A 43 8.52 1.13 -20.92
N VAL A 44 8.11 2.14 -20.17
CA VAL A 44 8.99 2.92 -19.31
C VAL A 44 8.56 2.75 -17.87
N ALA A 45 9.54 2.76 -16.95
CA ALA A 45 9.24 2.67 -15.53
C ALA A 45 8.49 3.93 -15.09
N THR A 46 7.32 3.75 -14.46
CA THR A 46 6.53 4.82 -13.84
C THR A 46 6.81 4.95 -12.34
N GLY A 47 7.27 3.87 -11.70
CA GLY A 47 7.75 3.84 -10.32
C GLY A 47 9.15 3.24 -10.24
N LYS A 48 9.89 3.62 -9.23
CA LYS A 48 11.24 3.09 -8.96
C LYS A 48 11.38 2.84 -7.47
N VAL A 49 12.00 1.73 -7.12
CA VAL A 49 12.35 1.38 -5.75
C VAL A 49 13.83 1.00 -5.69
N GLU A 50 14.53 1.43 -4.66
CA GLU A 50 15.87 0.92 -4.37
C GLU A 50 15.76 -0.52 -3.88
N ILE A 51 16.52 -1.42 -4.50
CA ILE A 51 16.53 -2.82 -4.12
C ILE A 51 17.21 -2.94 -2.74
N PRO A 52 16.51 -3.38 -1.68
CA PRO A 52 17.14 -3.60 -0.37
C PRO A 52 18.07 -4.80 -0.42
N LYS A 53 18.88 -4.99 0.61
CA LYS A 53 19.69 -6.20 0.78
C LYS A 53 18.80 -7.42 1.04
N ALA A 54 17.75 -7.25 1.84
CA ALA A 54 16.80 -8.28 2.18
C ALA A 54 15.50 -7.68 2.69
N TYR A 55 14.44 -8.49 2.70
CA TYR A 55 13.21 -8.23 3.43
C TYR A 55 13.14 -9.10 4.68
N ILE A 56 12.36 -8.66 5.67
CA ILE A 56 11.99 -9.47 6.84
C ILE A 56 10.48 -9.53 6.89
N LEU A 57 9.93 -10.74 6.84
CA LEU A 57 8.49 -11.01 6.94
C LEU A 57 8.20 -11.63 8.32
N PRO A 58 7.40 -11.01 9.19
CA PRO A 58 6.96 -11.63 10.43
C PRO A 58 6.15 -12.89 10.17
N GLN A 59 6.38 -13.92 10.97
CA GLN A 59 5.77 -15.25 10.81
C GLN A 59 4.23 -15.25 10.89
N ALA A 60 3.63 -14.20 11.44
CA ALA A 60 2.18 -14.06 11.50
C ALA A 60 1.51 -13.97 10.11
N TRP A 61 2.27 -13.60 9.09
CA TRP A 61 1.78 -13.44 7.72
C TRP A 61 1.98 -14.75 6.92
N TRP A 62 1.42 -15.82 7.42
CA TRP A 62 1.60 -17.16 6.87
C TRP A 62 1.04 -17.33 5.45
N GLU A 63 -0.07 -16.66 5.10
CA GLU A 63 -0.65 -16.68 3.74
C GLU A 63 0.32 -16.08 2.73
N VAL A 64 0.96 -14.96 3.07
CA VAL A 64 2.00 -14.34 2.23
C VAL A 64 3.20 -15.26 2.12
N ARG A 65 3.61 -15.89 3.21
CA ARG A 65 4.70 -16.88 3.21
C ARG A 65 4.42 -18.01 2.23
N GLU A 66 3.22 -18.62 2.27
CA GLU A 66 2.86 -19.72 1.37
C GLU A 66 2.92 -19.29 -0.10
N LEU A 67 2.44 -18.09 -0.44
CA LEU A 67 2.52 -17.56 -1.80
C LEU A 67 3.96 -17.31 -2.24
N LEU A 68 4.82 -16.83 -1.36
CA LEU A 68 6.24 -16.68 -1.63
C LEU A 68 6.90 -18.04 -1.90
N GLU A 69 6.62 -19.07 -1.08
CA GLU A 69 7.13 -20.44 -1.25
C GLU A 69 6.68 -21.05 -2.58
N LEU A 70 5.40 -20.91 -2.94
CA LEU A 70 4.84 -21.37 -4.21
C LEU A 70 5.51 -20.73 -5.43
N ASN A 71 6.00 -19.50 -5.30
CA ASN A 71 6.72 -18.78 -6.35
C ASN A 71 8.24 -18.97 -6.29
N GLY A 72 8.72 -19.96 -5.52
CA GLY A 72 10.12 -20.35 -5.47
C GLY A 72 11.03 -19.37 -4.74
N VAL A 73 10.46 -18.57 -3.82
CA VAL A 73 11.25 -17.66 -2.97
C VAL A 73 11.98 -18.45 -1.88
N GLU A 74 13.28 -18.24 -1.80
CA GLU A 74 14.11 -18.79 -0.73
C GLU A 74 14.05 -17.89 0.50
N MET A 75 13.73 -18.48 1.66
CA MET A 75 13.56 -17.79 2.94
C MET A 75 14.29 -18.51 4.04
N THR A 76 14.86 -17.77 4.98
CA THR A 76 15.54 -18.33 6.16
C THR A 76 14.88 -17.83 7.43
N ALA A 77 14.49 -18.74 8.31
CA ALA A 77 13.91 -18.39 9.59
C ALA A 77 14.98 -17.90 10.59
N PHE A 78 14.66 -16.86 11.36
CA PHE A 78 15.50 -16.44 12.48
C PHE A 78 15.45 -17.47 13.60
N GLU A 79 16.62 -17.89 14.08
CA GLU A 79 16.75 -18.90 15.13
C GLU A 79 16.48 -18.37 16.55
N LYS A 80 16.57 -17.07 16.74
CA LYS A 80 16.37 -16.37 18.03
C LYS A 80 15.83 -14.97 17.84
N ASP A 81 15.21 -14.44 18.89
CA ASP A 81 14.84 -13.04 18.96
C ASP A 81 16.07 -12.13 18.80
N THR A 82 15.94 -11.11 18.00
CA THR A 82 17.01 -10.14 17.77
C THR A 82 16.47 -8.75 17.52
N VAL A 83 17.30 -7.73 17.72
CA VAL A 83 16.96 -6.34 17.41
C VAL A 83 17.78 -5.90 16.20
N ILE A 84 17.11 -5.45 15.16
CA ILE A 84 17.74 -5.04 13.90
C ILE A 84 17.32 -3.60 13.57
N ALA A 85 18.26 -2.80 13.07
CA ALA A 85 17.95 -1.53 12.43
C ALA A 85 17.42 -1.82 11.03
N ALA A 86 16.17 -1.49 10.78
CA ALA A 86 15.51 -1.74 9.50
C ALA A 86 14.74 -0.50 9.03
N GLN A 87 14.56 -0.38 7.74
CA GLN A 87 13.66 0.59 7.16
C GLN A 87 12.22 0.06 7.28
N VAL A 88 11.37 0.88 7.86
CA VAL A 88 9.96 0.60 8.13
C VAL A 88 9.12 1.56 7.31
N TYR A 89 8.18 1.04 6.57
CA TYR A 89 7.17 1.82 5.87
C TYR A 89 5.93 2.04 6.75
N ARG A 90 5.33 3.19 6.59
CA ARG A 90 4.01 3.54 7.09
C ARG A 90 3.11 3.89 5.91
N ILE A 91 1.92 3.33 5.87
CA ILE A 91 0.91 3.69 4.87
C ILE A 91 0.38 5.08 5.21
N GLU A 92 0.49 6.01 4.28
CA GLU A 92 0.03 7.39 4.43
C GLU A 92 -1.31 7.61 3.73
N ASP A 93 -1.50 6.96 2.58
CA ASP A 93 -2.71 7.08 1.79
C ASP A 93 -2.85 5.91 0.82
N PHE A 94 -4.09 5.59 0.46
CA PHE A 94 -4.44 4.59 -0.55
C PHE A 94 -5.90 4.77 -0.96
N LYS A 95 -6.27 4.19 -2.09
CA LYS A 95 -7.67 4.07 -2.53
C LYS A 95 -8.08 2.61 -2.49
N THR A 96 -9.38 2.36 -2.26
CA THR A 96 -9.95 1.01 -2.32
C THR A 96 -11.02 0.96 -3.40
N SER A 97 -11.01 -0.09 -4.21
CA SER A 97 -12.04 -0.32 -5.22
C SER A 97 -13.42 -0.46 -4.57
N SER A 98 -14.44 0.11 -5.21
CA SER A 98 -15.84 -0.03 -4.77
C SER A 98 -16.49 -1.36 -5.16
N SER A 99 -15.82 -2.14 -6.01
CA SER A 99 -16.28 -3.47 -6.47
C SER A 99 -15.20 -4.51 -6.26
N ALA A 100 -15.60 -5.73 -5.90
CA ALA A 100 -14.68 -6.84 -5.74
C ALA A 100 -14.13 -7.32 -7.10
N TYR A 101 -12.86 -7.70 -7.10
CA TYR A 101 -12.18 -8.39 -8.19
C TYR A 101 -11.41 -9.59 -7.62
N GLU A 102 -11.62 -10.80 -8.15
CA GLU A 102 -10.99 -12.03 -7.67
C GLU A 102 -11.14 -12.27 -6.14
N GLY A 103 -12.27 -11.82 -5.56
CA GLY A 103 -12.55 -11.91 -4.14
C GLY A 103 -11.96 -10.80 -3.27
N HIS A 104 -11.26 -9.84 -3.86
CA HIS A 104 -10.57 -8.74 -3.18
C HIS A 104 -11.16 -7.37 -3.55
N TYR A 105 -11.18 -6.44 -2.61
CA TYR A 105 -11.40 -5.02 -2.86
C TYR A 105 -10.04 -4.33 -2.98
N LEU A 106 -9.46 -4.39 -4.19
CA LEU A 106 -8.08 -3.99 -4.43
C LEU A 106 -7.79 -2.56 -3.97
N HIS A 107 -6.63 -2.35 -3.35
CA HIS A 107 -6.08 -1.02 -3.13
C HIS A 107 -5.30 -0.52 -4.35
N SER A 108 -5.15 0.79 -4.45
CA SER A 108 -4.38 1.48 -5.49
C SER A 108 -3.91 2.83 -4.99
N ASP A 109 -3.04 3.48 -5.76
CA ASP A 109 -2.48 4.79 -5.44
C ASP A 109 -1.86 4.85 -4.04
N THR A 110 -1.33 3.72 -3.58
CA THR A 110 -0.71 3.58 -2.27
C THR A 110 0.51 4.48 -2.15
N ARG A 111 0.58 5.23 -1.05
CA ARG A 111 1.72 6.08 -0.69
C ARG A 111 2.23 5.73 0.68
N VAL A 112 3.54 5.72 0.82
CA VAL A 112 4.20 5.39 2.08
C VAL A 112 5.23 6.45 2.49
N SER A 113 5.44 6.58 3.79
CA SER A 113 6.64 7.19 4.35
C SER A 113 7.61 6.11 4.83
N ALA A 114 8.90 6.41 4.78
CA ALA A 114 9.96 5.49 5.18
C ALA A 114 10.77 6.05 6.36
N SER A 115 11.07 5.22 7.34
CA SER A 115 11.92 5.61 8.47
C SER A 115 12.79 4.46 8.94
N MET A 116 14.01 4.77 9.40
CA MET A 116 14.88 3.78 10.04
C MET A 116 14.47 3.60 11.50
N LYS A 117 14.18 2.35 11.89
CA LYS A 117 13.79 2.01 13.27
C LYS A 117 14.51 0.76 13.75
N LYS A 118 14.74 0.68 15.04
CA LYS A 118 15.10 -0.58 15.70
C LYS A 118 13.82 -1.41 15.83
N VAL A 119 13.78 -2.57 15.18
CA VAL A 119 12.66 -3.50 15.22
C VAL A 119 13.07 -4.79 15.92
N ILE A 120 12.15 -5.33 16.70
CA ILE A 120 12.33 -6.63 17.33
C ILE A 120 11.87 -7.67 16.33
N ILE A 121 12.79 -8.52 15.90
CA ILE A 121 12.53 -9.67 15.05
C ILE A 121 12.41 -10.89 15.96
N ARG A 122 11.38 -11.68 15.80
CA ARG A 122 11.13 -12.85 16.62
C ARG A 122 11.75 -14.11 16.01
N LYS A 123 12.08 -15.07 16.84
CA LYS A 123 12.40 -16.42 16.37
C LYS A 123 11.25 -16.92 15.49
N GLY A 124 11.58 -17.40 14.29
CA GLY A 124 10.61 -17.87 13.30
C GLY A 124 10.18 -16.83 12.26
N ASP A 125 10.46 -15.53 12.47
CA ASP A 125 10.32 -14.53 11.41
C ASP A 125 11.29 -14.88 10.26
N LEU A 126 10.95 -14.44 9.04
CA LEU A 126 11.64 -14.88 7.83
C LEU A 126 12.53 -13.79 7.26
N LEU A 127 13.79 -14.11 7.03
CA LEU A 127 14.73 -13.31 6.24
C LEU A 127 14.65 -13.75 4.78
N ILE A 128 14.46 -12.81 3.87
CA ILE A 128 14.28 -13.00 2.44
C ILE A 128 15.36 -12.19 1.72
N SER A 129 16.44 -12.85 1.31
CA SER A 129 17.50 -12.18 0.54
C SER A 129 16.96 -11.73 -0.81
N THR A 130 17.40 -10.56 -1.29
CA THR A 130 17.13 -10.11 -2.66
C THR A 130 18.12 -10.68 -3.67
N ASP A 131 19.17 -11.36 -3.21
CA ASP A 131 20.14 -12.04 -4.06
C ASP A 131 19.64 -13.46 -4.38
N GLN A 132 18.59 -13.55 -5.18
CA GLN A 132 17.95 -14.79 -5.62
C GLN A 132 17.18 -14.55 -6.95
N PRO A 133 16.91 -15.62 -7.73
CA PRO A 133 16.20 -15.49 -9.02
C PRO A 133 14.81 -14.84 -8.93
N ALA A 134 14.12 -15.02 -7.79
CA ALA A 134 12.78 -14.46 -7.54
C ALA A 134 12.77 -12.95 -7.25
N ILE A 135 13.88 -12.23 -7.37
CA ILE A 135 14.01 -10.81 -7.01
C ILE A 135 12.90 -9.93 -7.61
N ARG A 136 12.54 -10.15 -8.87
CA ARG A 136 11.48 -9.35 -9.49
C ARG A 136 10.13 -9.57 -8.80
N TYR A 137 9.77 -10.82 -8.52
CA TYR A 137 8.55 -11.15 -7.80
C TYR A 137 8.52 -10.50 -6.41
N LEU A 138 9.65 -10.53 -5.68
CA LEU A 138 9.77 -9.87 -4.38
C LEU A 138 9.50 -8.37 -4.46
N LEU A 139 10.06 -7.68 -5.46
CA LEU A 139 9.85 -6.23 -5.62
C LEU A 139 8.41 -5.89 -6.01
N GLU A 140 7.78 -6.69 -6.86
CA GLU A 140 6.41 -6.46 -7.33
C GLU A 140 5.36 -6.78 -6.24
N THR A 141 5.69 -7.63 -5.26
CA THR A 141 4.73 -8.10 -4.26
C THR A 141 4.97 -7.58 -2.85
N LEU A 142 6.23 -7.34 -2.44
CA LEU A 142 6.57 -6.89 -1.09
C LEU A 142 6.73 -5.37 -0.96
N GLU A 143 6.83 -4.63 -2.07
CA GLU A 143 6.84 -3.17 -2.03
C GLU A 143 5.41 -2.64 -2.09
N PRO A 144 4.94 -1.88 -1.07
CA PRO A 144 3.52 -1.56 -0.93
C PRO A 144 2.96 -0.66 -2.04
N GLU A 145 3.81 0.11 -2.72
CA GLU A 145 3.42 0.98 -3.85
C GLU A 145 3.40 0.25 -5.20
N ALA A 146 3.85 -1.00 -5.26
CA ALA A 146 3.78 -1.81 -6.46
C ALA A 146 2.34 -2.23 -6.74
N VAL A 147 1.97 -2.27 -8.03
CA VAL A 147 0.58 -2.53 -8.46
C VAL A 147 0.08 -3.87 -7.92
N ASP A 148 0.90 -4.91 -7.99
CA ASP A 148 0.57 -6.28 -7.55
C ASP A 148 1.07 -6.58 -6.12
N SER A 149 1.26 -5.54 -5.30
CA SER A 149 1.71 -5.74 -3.92
C SER A 149 0.70 -6.52 -3.09
N PHE A 150 1.18 -7.30 -2.14
CA PHE A 150 0.32 -7.96 -1.14
C PHE A 150 -0.53 -6.97 -0.35
N PHE A 151 -0.10 -5.71 -0.23
CA PHE A 151 -0.94 -4.66 0.35
C PHE A 151 -2.12 -4.35 -0.57
N ASN A 152 -1.88 -4.09 -1.85
CA ASN A 152 -2.92 -3.77 -2.81
C ASN A 152 -3.91 -4.93 -3.00
N TRP A 153 -3.46 -6.16 -2.75
CA TRP A 153 -4.28 -7.37 -2.75
C TRP A 153 -4.90 -7.73 -1.38
N ASN A 154 -4.93 -6.78 -0.42
CA ASN A 154 -5.61 -6.88 0.89
C ASN A 154 -5.00 -7.89 1.89
N PHE A 155 -3.86 -8.50 1.63
CA PHE A 155 -3.25 -9.46 2.56
C PHE A 155 -2.86 -8.84 3.90
N PHE A 156 -2.69 -7.52 3.94
CA PHE A 156 -2.25 -6.79 5.12
C PHE A 156 -3.32 -5.88 5.75
N ASP A 157 -4.58 -5.98 5.36
CA ASP A 157 -5.66 -5.08 5.77
C ASP A 157 -5.85 -4.96 7.28
N SER A 158 -5.45 -5.96 8.05
CA SER A 158 -5.51 -5.88 9.50
C SER A 158 -4.67 -4.75 10.11
N ILE A 159 -3.68 -4.20 9.36
CA ILE A 159 -2.91 -3.02 9.82
C ILE A 159 -3.69 -1.72 9.70
N LEU A 160 -4.74 -1.69 8.88
CA LEU A 160 -5.58 -0.52 8.65
C LEU A 160 -6.58 -0.29 9.78
N GLN A 161 -6.80 -1.30 10.60
CA GLN A 161 -7.67 -1.21 11.76
C GLN A 161 -6.90 -0.66 12.97
N GLN A 162 -7.33 0.48 13.49
CA GLN A 162 -6.96 0.90 14.84
C GLN A 162 -7.75 0.06 15.83
N LYS A 163 -7.07 -0.79 16.60
CA LYS A 163 -7.70 -1.72 17.53
C LYS A 163 -7.97 -1.08 18.88
N GLU A 164 -7.04 -0.25 19.33
CA GLU A 164 -7.11 0.42 20.64
C GLU A 164 -7.46 1.89 20.46
N HIS A 165 -8.49 2.30 21.20
CA HIS A 165 -8.95 3.68 21.29
C HIS A 165 -8.77 4.16 22.73
N PHE A 166 -8.99 5.43 22.95
CA PHE A 166 -8.96 6.04 24.28
C PHE A 166 -10.38 6.29 24.80
N SER A 167 -10.52 6.26 26.12
CA SER A 167 -11.73 6.75 26.78
C SER A 167 -11.59 8.27 26.99
N PRO A 168 -12.43 9.10 26.36
CA PRO A 168 -12.23 10.55 26.35
C PRO A 168 -12.06 11.16 27.73
N TYR A 169 -12.93 10.79 28.69
CA TYR A 169 -12.90 11.36 30.05
C TYR A 169 -11.64 10.98 30.83
N VAL A 170 -10.99 9.85 30.51
CA VAL A 170 -9.72 9.44 31.14
C VAL A 170 -8.54 10.09 30.41
N PHE A 171 -8.64 10.18 29.11
CA PHE A 171 -7.53 10.67 28.28
C PHE A 171 -7.38 12.19 28.34
N GLU A 172 -8.41 12.94 28.68
CA GLU A 172 -8.36 14.40 28.84
C GLU A 172 -7.21 14.83 29.77
N ASP A 173 -7.15 14.24 30.98
CA ASP A 173 -6.09 14.54 31.96
C ASP A 173 -4.69 14.06 31.46
N VAL A 174 -4.65 12.99 30.67
CA VAL A 174 -3.41 12.49 30.07
C VAL A 174 -2.95 13.44 28.96
N ALA A 175 -3.88 13.89 28.12
CA ALA A 175 -3.60 14.82 27.02
C ALA A 175 -3.03 16.15 27.56
N LEU A 176 -3.63 16.69 28.62
CA LEU A 176 -3.13 17.91 29.27
C LEU A 176 -1.66 17.74 29.69
N ARG A 177 -1.34 16.66 30.41
CA ARG A 177 0.04 16.39 30.84
C ARG A 177 1.00 16.19 29.68
N LEU A 178 0.55 15.54 28.60
CA LEU A 178 1.39 15.33 27.41
C LEU A 178 1.77 16.65 26.73
N LEU A 179 0.85 17.62 26.68
CA LEU A 179 1.12 18.95 26.16
C LEU A 179 2.07 19.71 27.08
N GLU A 180 1.80 19.72 28.41
CA GLU A 180 2.67 20.38 29.41
C GLU A 180 4.10 19.82 29.41
N GLU A 181 4.28 18.50 29.24
CA GLU A 181 5.57 17.81 29.22
C GLU A 181 6.31 17.94 27.89
N ASN A 182 5.63 18.32 26.80
CA ASN A 182 6.20 18.36 25.45
C ASN A 182 5.81 19.64 24.71
N PRO A 183 6.60 20.73 24.85
CA PRO A 183 6.34 22.01 24.19
C PRO A 183 6.23 21.93 22.67
N ASP A 184 7.00 21.08 22.01
CA ASP A 184 6.94 20.92 20.54
C ASP A 184 5.57 20.34 20.12
N LEU A 185 5.00 19.45 20.93
CA LEU A 185 3.67 18.88 20.69
C LEU A 185 2.59 19.92 20.93
N GLU A 186 2.72 20.74 21.99
CA GLU A 186 1.81 21.84 22.28
C GLU A 186 1.79 22.88 21.16
N ASP A 187 2.95 23.32 20.71
CA ASP A 187 3.08 24.28 19.59
C ASP A 187 2.43 23.73 18.32
N ALA A 188 2.68 22.47 17.98
CA ALA A 188 2.07 21.82 16.81
C ALA A 188 0.54 21.67 16.95
N PHE A 189 0.05 21.41 18.16
CA PHE A 189 -1.38 21.31 18.46
C PHE A 189 -2.08 22.66 18.29
N GLU A 190 -1.54 23.73 18.87
CA GLU A 190 -2.10 25.07 18.75
C GLU A 190 -2.04 25.61 17.30
N ALA A 191 -0.93 25.40 16.59
CA ALA A 191 -0.82 25.74 15.19
C ALA A 191 -1.89 25.03 14.34
N ARG A 192 -2.22 23.78 14.67
CA ARG A 192 -3.27 23.04 13.98
C ARG A 192 -4.67 23.58 14.28
N LYS A 193 -4.93 23.96 15.53
CA LYS A 193 -6.18 24.61 15.95
C LYS A 193 -6.37 25.94 15.22
N ASP A 194 -5.29 26.69 15.00
CA ASP A 194 -5.33 27.99 14.34
C ASP A 194 -5.56 27.86 12.84
N SER A 195 -5.01 26.83 12.21
CA SER A 195 -5.10 26.63 10.76
C SER A 195 -6.39 25.94 10.29
N LEU A 196 -7.09 25.18 11.16
CA LEU A 196 -8.22 24.32 10.79
C LEU A 196 -9.44 24.59 11.69
N PRO A 197 -10.44 25.40 11.26
CA PRO A 197 -11.63 25.71 12.04
C PRO A 197 -12.43 24.47 12.47
N GLU A 198 -12.56 23.46 11.61
CA GLU A 198 -13.23 22.19 11.92
C GLU A 198 -12.52 21.41 13.02
N PHE A 199 -11.17 21.44 13.06
CA PHE A 199 -10.40 20.83 14.12
C PHE A 199 -10.60 21.56 15.45
N ARG A 200 -10.58 22.91 15.43
CA ARG A 200 -10.82 23.75 16.62
C ARG A 200 -12.20 23.51 17.25
N SER A 201 -13.22 23.24 16.43
CA SER A 201 -14.59 23.01 16.90
C SER A 201 -14.87 21.58 17.38
N SER A 202 -13.98 20.64 17.12
CA SER A 202 -14.17 19.24 17.44
C SER A 202 -13.26 18.78 18.58
N TRP A 203 -13.80 18.70 19.79
CA TRP A 203 -13.07 18.19 20.96
C TRP A 203 -12.51 16.78 20.73
N TYR A 204 -13.29 15.92 20.06
CA TYR A 204 -12.85 14.54 19.77
C TYR A 204 -11.66 14.51 18.80
N ALA A 205 -11.71 15.31 17.74
CA ALA A 205 -10.59 15.40 16.79
C ALA A 205 -9.31 15.91 17.46
N GLN A 206 -9.43 16.82 18.42
CA GLN A 206 -8.30 17.35 19.20
C GLN A 206 -7.68 16.24 20.07
N LEU A 207 -8.49 15.54 20.87
CA LEU A 207 -8.00 14.44 21.69
C LEU A 207 -7.43 13.28 20.86
N ASP A 208 -8.08 12.92 19.76
CA ASP A 208 -7.61 11.89 18.83
C ASP A 208 -6.24 12.26 18.22
N TRP A 209 -6.06 13.53 17.88
CA TRP A 209 -4.78 14.01 17.37
C TRP A 209 -3.67 13.91 18.41
N ILE A 210 -3.92 14.35 19.67
CA ILE A 210 -2.95 14.21 20.76
C ILE A 210 -2.65 12.73 21.02
N HIS A 211 -3.69 11.88 21.06
CA HIS A 211 -3.52 10.43 21.22
C HIS A 211 -2.63 9.84 20.12
N LYS A 212 -2.88 10.18 18.86
CA LYS A 212 -2.10 9.71 17.70
C LYS A 212 -0.65 10.19 17.70
N ASN A 213 -0.35 11.31 18.35
CA ASN A 213 1.00 11.83 18.49
C ASN A 213 1.66 11.48 19.84
N SER A 214 1.08 10.54 20.58
CA SER A 214 1.55 10.10 21.90
C SER A 214 2.06 8.66 21.91
N ARG A 215 2.73 8.28 23.00
CA ARG A 215 3.14 6.90 23.27
C ARG A 215 1.97 5.93 23.48
N HIS A 216 0.75 6.43 23.64
CA HIS A 216 -0.46 5.63 23.84
C HIS A 216 -1.07 5.15 22.54
N TYR A 217 -0.64 5.74 21.42
CA TYR A 217 -1.11 5.30 20.11
C TYR A 217 -0.56 3.94 19.72
N GLU A 218 -1.40 3.13 19.09
CA GLU A 218 -1.03 1.80 18.58
C GLU A 218 0.07 1.90 17.51
N PRO A 219 1.31 1.45 17.80
CA PRO A 219 2.44 1.65 16.89
C PRO A 219 2.34 0.77 15.62
N THR A 220 1.43 -0.22 15.61
CA THR A 220 1.21 -1.15 14.49
C THR A 220 0.16 -0.65 13.51
N HIS A 221 -0.70 0.27 13.90
CA HIS A 221 -1.71 0.85 13.01
C HIS A 221 -1.03 1.59 11.84
N MET A 222 -1.42 1.28 10.62
CA MET A 222 -0.84 1.81 9.37
C MET A 222 0.65 1.47 9.15
N ARG A 223 1.28 0.69 10.03
CA ARG A 223 2.67 0.26 9.85
C ARG A 223 2.70 -0.94 8.92
N TYR A 224 3.37 -0.78 7.78
CA TYR A 224 3.58 -1.88 6.86
C TYR A 224 4.38 -3.01 7.53
N PRO A 225 3.95 -4.28 7.41
CA PRO A 225 4.52 -5.34 8.24
C PRO A 225 5.83 -5.90 7.73
N VAL A 226 6.18 -5.66 6.47
CA VAL A 226 7.45 -6.12 5.89
C VAL A 226 8.52 -5.07 6.14
N PHE A 227 9.63 -5.50 6.75
CA PHE A 227 10.77 -4.62 7.01
C PHE A 227 11.82 -4.77 5.91
N ARG A 228 12.53 -3.69 5.62
CA ARG A 228 13.60 -3.68 4.61
C ARG A 228 14.96 -3.51 5.27
N LEU A 229 15.91 -4.30 4.87
CA LEU A 229 17.32 -4.11 5.22
C LEU A 229 18.00 -3.37 4.07
N PRO A 230 18.35 -2.09 4.22
CA PRO A 230 19.04 -1.35 3.17
C PRO A 230 20.42 -1.95 2.86
N ARG A 231 20.94 -1.65 1.69
CA ARG A 231 22.30 -2.07 1.25
C ARG A 231 23.37 -1.28 1.94
#